data_8cc28af9da167127695525aac3bf7421
#
_entry.id   8cc28af9da167127695525aac3bf7421
#
_cell.length_a   1.000
_cell.length_b   1.000
_cell.length_c   1.000
_cell.angle_alpha   90.00
_cell.angle_beta   90.00
_cell.angle_gamma   90.00
#
_symmetry.space_group_name_H-M   'P 1'
#
loop_
_entity.id
_entity.type
_entity.pdbx_description
1 polymer ?
#
loop_
_entity_poly.entity_id
_entity_poly.type
_entity_poly.pdbx_seq_one_letter_code
_entity_poly.pdbx_strand_id
1 'polypeptide(L)'
;RSQIDGIRKLVIDQLKPIAGTGNISANVYSKIVPHTVQKGVKLVSGVKNIVAVASGKGGVGKSTTAVNLALALAAEGARVGILDADIYGPSQPQMLGISGQPESMDGKKLEPMTAYDLQAMSVGFLIDPETPMVWRGPMVTQALTQLLGDTHWQDLDYLIVDLPPGTGDIQLTLAQQVPVTGAIIVTTPQDIALLDARKGLKMFEKVGIPILGIVENMSIHICSKCGHE
;
A
#
# COMPACT_ATOMS: atom_id res chain seq x y z
N ARG A 1 16.32 -6.24 -4.20
CA ARG A 1 17.30 -7.36 -4.07
C ARG A 1 17.50 -8.10 -5.39
N SER A 2 16.45 -8.40 -6.12
CA SER A 2 16.49 -9.20 -7.36
C SER A 2 17.46 -8.68 -8.43
N GLN A 3 17.69 -7.35 -8.49
CA GLN A 3 18.56 -6.74 -9.49
C GLN A 3 20.00 -6.47 -9.03
N ILE A 4 20.31 -6.64 -7.75
CA ILE A 4 21.62 -6.28 -7.18
C ILE A 4 22.77 -7.05 -7.85
N ASP A 5 22.60 -8.34 -8.05
CA ASP A 5 23.65 -9.18 -8.67
C ASP A 5 23.82 -8.88 -10.15
N GLY A 6 22.73 -8.57 -10.87
CA GLY A 6 22.77 -8.13 -12.26
C GLY A 6 23.53 -6.80 -12.41
N ILE A 7 23.24 -5.82 -11.57
CA ILE A 7 23.93 -4.52 -11.57
C ILE A 7 25.40 -4.70 -11.18
N ARG A 8 25.70 -5.51 -10.17
CA ARG A 8 27.07 -5.82 -9.75
C ARG A 8 27.88 -6.39 -10.90
N LYS A 9 27.32 -7.37 -11.61
CA LYS A 9 27.96 -7.98 -12.78
C LYS A 9 28.22 -6.97 -13.89
N LEU A 10 27.22 -6.15 -14.23
CA LEU A 10 27.35 -5.09 -15.23
C LEU A 10 28.48 -4.11 -14.90
N VAL A 11 28.56 -3.64 -13.65
CA VAL A 11 29.61 -2.73 -13.18
C VAL A 11 30.99 -3.36 -13.31
N ILE A 12 31.15 -4.61 -12.87
CA ILE A 12 32.42 -5.34 -12.97
C ILE A 12 32.82 -5.51 -14.44
N ASP A 13 31.91 -5.92 -15.31
CA ASP A 13 32.21 -6.17 -16.72
C ASP A 13 32.59 -4.87 -17.46
N GLN A 14 31.99 -3.75 -17.12
CA GLN A 14 32.35 -2.44 -17.68
C GLN A 14 33.72 -1.92 -17.19
N LEU A 15 34.14 -2.28 -16.00
CA LEU A 15 35.42 -1.83 -15.42
C LEU A 15 36.61 -2.72 -15.82
N LYS A 16 36.39 -3.99 -16.16
CA LYS A 16 37.46 -4.93 -16.56
C LYS A 16 38.40 -4.38 -17.65
N PRO A 17 37.89 -3.79 -18.76
CA PRO A 17 38.75 -3.24 -19.81
C PRO A 17 39.62 -2.07 -19.36
N ILE A 18 39.16 -1.32 -18.35
CA ILE A 18 39.81 -0.11 -17.84
C ILE A 18 40.83 -0.46 -16.75
N ALA A 19 40.51 -1.41 -15.89
CA ALA A 19 41.36 -1.79 -14.75
C ALA A 19 42.46 -2.79 -15.06
N GLY A 20 42.53 -3.29 -16.30
CA GLY A 20 43.50 -4.32 -16.70
C GLY A 20 43.24 -5.67 -15.99
N THR A 21 44.31 -6.35 -15.54
CA THR A 21 44.25 -7.66 -14.88
C THR A 21 44.00 -7.58 -13.35
N GLY A 22 43.67 -6.41 -12.83
CA GLY A 22 43.43 -6.22 -11.40
C GLY A 22 42.12 -6.88 -10.92
N ASN A 23 42.08 -7.30 -9.66
CA ASN A 23 40.87 -7.79 -9.02
C ASN A 23 39.88 -6.61 -8.82
N ILE A 24 38.71 -6.70 -9.47
CA ILE A 24 37.64 -5.72 -9.34
C ILE A 24 36.56 -6.31 -8.44
N SER A 25 36.20 -5.60 -7.39
CA SER A 25 35.02 -5.89 -6.60
C SER A 25 34.05 -4.72 -6.64
N ALA A 26 32.75 -4.99 -6.73
CA ALA A 26 31.70 -3.99 -6.66
C ALA A 26 30.74 -4.34 -5.52
N ASN A 27 30.50 -3.38 -4.63
CA ASN A 27 29.49 -3.51 -3.58
C ASN A 27 28.26 -2.67 -3.99
N VAL A 28 27.18 -3.37 -4.27
CA VAL A 28 25.89 -2.75 -4.69
C VAL A 28 24.87 -2.95 -3.57
N TYR A 29 24.27 -1.87 -3.12
CA TYR A 29 23.23 -1.89 -2.11
C TYR A 29 22.08 -0.95 -2.50
N SER A 30 20.88 -1.25 -2.05
CA SER A 30 19.74 -0.34 -2.18
C SER A 30 19.46 0.35 -0.86
N LYS A 31 19.11 1.63 -0.93
CA LYS A 31 18.69 2.43 0.22
C LYS A 31 17.34 3.07 -0.07
N ILE A 32 16.33 2.69 0.72
CA ILE A 32 15.01 3.31 0.63
C ILE A 32 15.05 4.62 1.44
N VAL A 33 14.73 5.72 0.79
CA VAL A 33 14.69 7.05 1.39
C VAL A 33 13.25 7.53 1.53
N PRO A 34 12.93 8.37 2.54
CA PRO A 34 11.62 9.00 2.61
C PRO A 34 11.46 10.02 1.47
N HIS A 35 10.29 10.03 0.85
CA HIS A 35 9.91 10.99 -0.18
C HIS A 35 9.08 12.12 0.41
N THR A 36 8.93 13.19 -0.36
CA THR A 36 8.10 14.33 0.02
C THR A 36 6.63 13.93 0.04
N VAL A 37 5.89 14.48 1.01
CA VAL A 37 4.44 14.35 1.14
C VAL A 37 3.79 15.73 1.03
N GLN A 38 2.46 15.79 1.10
CA GLN A 38 1.70 17.04 1.04
C GLN A 38 2.16 18.01 2.15
N LYS A 39 2.17 19.31 1.83
CA LYS A 39 2.51 20.34 2.82
C LYS A 39 1.48 20.37 3.96
N GLY A 40 1.99 20.47 5.20
CA GLY A 40 1.13 20.64 6.38
C GLY A 40 0.56 19.34 6.96
N VAL A 41 0.84 18.19 6.37
CA VAL A 41 0.41 16.89 6.92
C VAL A 41 1.49 16.35 7.86
N LYS A 42 1.06 15.88 9.04
CA LYS A 42 1.97 15.30 10.04
C LYS A 42 2.44 13.92 9.59
N LEU A 43 3.76 13.71 9.60
CA LEU A 43 4.34 12.41 9.30
C LEU A 43 3.96 11.36 10.34
N VAL A 44 3.85 10.11 9.89
CA VAL A 44 3.62 8.95 10.77
C VAL A 44 4.95 8.46 11.30
N SER A 45 5.06 8.36 12.63
CA SER A 45 6.28 7.86 13.27
C SER A 45 6.56 6.42 12.86
N GLY A 46 7.80 6.10 12.55
CA GLY A 46 8.22 4.76 12.17
C GLY A 46 7.91 4.38 10.72
N VAL A 47 7.44 5.31 9.87
CA VAL A 47 7.10 5.04 8.46
C VAL A 47 7.82 6.02 7.54
N LYS A 48 8.57 5.52 6.54
CA LYS A 48 9.26 6.36 5.56
C LYS A 48 8.37 6.83 4.43
N ASN A 49 7.60 5.90 3.85
CA ASN A 49 6.78 6.16 2.67
C ASN A 49 5.40 5.52 2.83
N ILE A 50 4.35 6.25 2.46
CA ILE A 50 2.98 5.74 2.46
C ILE A 50 2.47 5.71 1.02
N VAL A 51 2.04 4.53 0.58
CA VAL A 51 1.45 4.32 -0.74
C VAL A 51 -0.03 4.00 -0.57
N ALA A 52 -0.89 4.86 -1.11
CA ALA A 52 -2.32 4.64 -1.11
C ALA A 52 -2.73 3.75 -2.30
N VAL A 53 -3.55 2.73 -2.04
CA VAL A 53 -4.18 1.91 -3.08
C VAL A 53 -5.66 2.24 -3.10
N ALA A 54 -6.12 2.78 -4.21
CA ALA A 54 -7.47 3.30 -4.38
C ALA A 54 -8.18 2.68 -5.58
N SER A 55 -9.50 2.75 -5.58
CA SER A 55 -10.31 2.38 -6.75
C SER A 55 -11.54 3.26 -6.84
N GLY A 56 -12.01 3.52 -8.06
CA GLY A 56 -13.23 4.30 -8.30
C GLY A 56 -14.51 3.55 -7.90
N LYS A 57 -14.48 2.21 -7.83
CA LYS A 57 -15.60 1.37 -7.41
C LYS A 57 -15.14 0.09 -6.73
N GLY A 58 -16.06 -0.59 -6.04
CA GLY A 58 -15.80 -1.89 -5.43
C GLY A 58 -15.68 -3.04 -6.46
N GLY A 59 -15.07 -4.16 -6.02
CA GLY A 59 -15.00 -5.39 -6.82
C GLY A 59 -13.94 -5.42 -7.92
N VAL A 60 -13.06 -4.40 -8.02
CA VAL A 60 -11.97 -4.35 -9.03
C VAL A 60 -10.68 -5.07 -8.61
N GLY A 61 -10.64 -5.63 -7.40
CA GLY A 61 -9.44 -6.29 -6.86
C GLY A 61 -8.44 -5.33 -6.18
N LYS A 62 -8.92 -4.19 -5.67
CA LYS A 62 -8.11 -3.20 -4.94
C LYS A 62 -7.32 -3.82 -3.78
N SER A 63 -8.02 -4.47 -2.86
CA SER A 63 -7.42 -5.06 -1.66
C SER A 63 -6.46 -6.22 -1.98
N THR A 64 -6.79 -7.03 -3.01
CA THR A 64 -5.89 -8.05 -3.55
C THR A 64 -4.61 -7.42 -4.11
N THR A 65 -4.73 -6.31 -4.85
CA THR A 65 -3.57 -5.57 -5.35
C THR A 65 -2.74 -4.99 -4.20
N ALA A 66 -3.38 -4.44 -3.17
CA ALA A 66 -2.71 -3.86 -2.01
C ALA A 66 -1.86 -4.90 -1.27
N VAL A 67 -2.43 -6.07 -0.94
CA VAL A 67 -1.69 -7.13 -0.23
C VAL A 67 -0.56 -7.71 -1.07
N ASN A 68 -0.79 -7.95 -2.36
CA ASN A 68 0.24 -8.47 -3.25
C ASN A 68 1.39 -7.46 -3.46
N LEU A 69 1.10 -6.17 -3.54
CA LEU A 69 2.12 -5.13 -3.57
C LEU A 69 2.96 -5.13 -2.28
N ALA A 70 2.31 -5.21 -1.13
CA ALA A 70 3.01 -5.28 0.16
C ALA A 70 3.94 -6.50 0.23
N LEU A 71 3.45 -7.68 -0.15
CA LEU A 71 4.24 -8.91 -0.18
C LEU A 71 5.39 -8.83 -1.18
N ALA A 72 5.18 -8.27 -2.37
CA ALA A 72 6.22 -8.10 -3.38
C ALA A 72 7.34 -7.18 -2.89
N LEU A 73 7.01 -6.06 -2.24
CA LEU A 73 7.99 -5.15 -1.65
C LEU A 73 8.77 -5.82 -0.50
N ALA A 74 8.10 -6.61 0.33
CA ALA A 74 8.75 -7.38 1.40
C ALA A 74 9.70 -8.45 0.81
N ALA A 75 9.30 -9.16 -0.24
CA ALA A 75 10.17 -10.10 -0.95
C ALA A 75 11.42 -9.44 -1.53
N GLU A 76 11.34 -8.17 -1.97
CA GLU A 76 12.50 -7.37 -2.39
C GLU A 76 13.33 -6.84 -1.20
N GLY A 77 12.93 -7.15 0.03
CA GLY A 77 13.68 -6.89 1.27
C GLY A 77 13.39 -5.55 1.92
N ALA A 78 12.30 -4.88 1.57
CA ALA A 78 11.80 -3.74 2.30
C ALA A 78 11.05 -4.18 3.57
N ARG A 79 11.04 -3.34 4.59
CA ARG A 79 10.15 -3.49 5.75
C ARG A 79 8.83 -2.85 5.42
N VAL A 80 7.77 -3.65 5.39
CA VAL A 80 6.48 -3.22 4.85
C VAL A 80 5.36 -3.43 5.86
N GLY A 81 4.47 -2.45 5.92
CA GLY A 81 3.20 -2.56 6.63
C GLY A 81 2.02 -2.42 5.68
N ILE A 82 0.87 -2.89 6.13
CA ILE A 82 -0.41 -2.70 5.46
C ILE A 82 -1.45 -2.20 6.45
N LEU A 83 -2.17 -1.14 6.07
CA LEU A 83 -3.31 -0.61 6.79
C LEU A 83 -4.57 -0.82 5.95
N ASP A 84 -5.48 -1.64 6.45
CA ASP A 84 -6.82 -1.79 5.90
C ASP A 84 -7.70 -0.63 6.39
N ALA A 85 -7.97 0.28 5.50
CA ALA A 85 -8.81 1.45 5.74
C ALA A 85 -10.23 1.30 5.17
N ASP A 86 -10.59 0.12 4.65
CA ASP A 86 -11.94 -0.18 4.14
C ASP A 86 -12.87 -0.61 5.28
N ILE A 87 -13.47 0.37 5.94
CA ILE A 87 -14.36 0.14 7.10
C ILE A 87 -15.61 -0.66 6.73
N TYR A 88 -16.08 -0.53 5.49
CA TYR A 88 -17.31 -1.19 5.05
C TYR A 88 -17.10 -2.66 4.67
N GLY A 89 -15.88 -3.04 4.37
CA GLY A 89 -15.54 -4.39 3.97
C GLY A 89 -14.08 -4.72 4.25
N PRO A 90 -13.65 -4.69 5.54
CA PRO A 90 -12.26 -4.99 5.87
C PRO A 90 -11.92 -6.42 5.43
N SER A 91 -10.92 -6.56 4.60
CA SER A 91 -10.57 -7.83 3.96
C SER A 91 -9.15 -8.29 4.23
N GLN A 92 -8.27 -7.39 4.64
CA GLN A 92 -6.86 -7.72 4.86
C GLN A 92 -6.63 -8.75 5.97
N PRO A 93 -7.38 -8.76 7.09
CA PRO A 93 -7.26 -9.83 8.10
C PRO A 93 -7.45 -11.21 7.50
N GLN A 94 -8.50 -11.39 6.71
CA GLN A 94 -8.80 -12.68 6.06
C GLN A 94 -7.75 -13.04 4.99
N MET A 95 -7.32 -12.08 4.18
CA MET A 95 -6.31 -12.31 3.13
C MET A 95 -4.95 -12.70 3.70
N LEU A 96 -4.59 -12.16 4.86
CA LEU A 96 -3.34 -12.44 5.56
C LEU A 96 -3.45 -13.64 6.54
N GLY A 97 -4.65 -14.20 6.73
CA GLY A 97 -4.88 -15.27 7.68
C GLY A 97 -4.67 -14.85 9.14
N ILE A 98 -4.89 -13.57 9.46
CA ILE A 98 -4.72 -13.02 10.81
C ILE A 98 -6.07 -13.03 11.52
N SER A 99 -6.07 -13.50 12.76
CA SER A 99 -7.22 -13.47 13.67
C SER A 99 -6.81 -12.92 15.03
N GLY A 100 -7.80 -12.45 15.80
CA GLY A 100 -7.59 -11.87 17.13
C GLY A 100 -7.57 -10.33 17.08
N GLN A 101 -7.19 -9.73 18.20
CA GLN A 101 -7.15 -8.28 18.39
C GLN A 101 -5.71 -7.82 18.66
N PRO A 102 -5.32 -6.62 18.19
CA PRO A 102 -4.02 -6.05 18.48
C PRO A 102 -3.89 -5.74 19.98
N GLU A 103 -2.71 -6.03 20.51
CA GLU A 103 -2.39 -5.74 21.90
C GLU A 103 -1.94 -4.29 22.08
N SER A 104 -2.10 -3.76 23.29
CA SER A 104 -1.54 -2.47 23.69
C SER A 104 -0.63 -2.65 24.90
N MET A 105 0.65 -2.38 24.76
CA MET A 105 1.62 -2.52 25.87
C MET A 105 1.56 -1.35 26.85
N ASP A 106 1.23 -0.17 26.40
CA ASP A 106 1.22 1.06 27.21
C ASP A 106 -0.18 1.67 27.41
N GLY A 107 -1.22 1.01 26.90
CA GLY A 107 -2.60 1.49 26.91
C GLY A 107 -2.86 2.68 25.98
N LYS A 108 -1.85 3.10 25.20
CA LYS A 108 -1.94 4.26 24.29
C LYS A 108 -1.74 3.90 22.84
N LYS A 109 -0.84 2.93 22.55
CA LYS A 109 -0.54 2.49 21.21
C LYS A 109 -0.92 1.03 21.03
N LEU A 110 -1.31 0.69 19.82
CA LEU A 110 -1.63 -0.67 19.40
C LEU A 110 -0.41 -1.27 18.70
N GLU A 111 -0.01 -2.46 19.08
CA GLU A 111 1.02 -3.20 18.36
C GLU A 111 0.40 -3.79 17.08
N PRO A 112 1.05 -3.59 15.91
CA PRO A 112 0.55 -4.15 14.67
C PRO A 112 0.60 -5.68 14.73
N MET A 113 -0.42 -6.33 14.14
CA MET A 113 -0.41 -7.77 13.91
C MET A 113 0.65 -8.11 12.86
N THR A 114 1.17 -9.32 12.88
CA THR A 114 2.23 -9.74 11.95
C THR A 114 1.84 -10.99 11.17
N ALA A 115 2.06 -10.96 9.85
CA ALA A 115 1.97 -12.13 8.97
C ALA A 115 2.87 -11.92 7.74
N TYR A 116 3.53 -12.98 7.26
CA TYR A 116 4.38 -12.96 6.06
C TYR A 116 5.42 -11.83 6.06
N ASP A 117 6.05 -11.55 7.19
CA ASP A 117 6.99 -10.44 7.40
C ASP A 117 6.37 -9.03 7.19
N LEU A 118 5.04 -8.93 7.16
CA LEU A 118 4.32 -7.66 7.13
C LEU A 118 3.82 -7.28 8.53
N GLN A 119 3.83 -5.98 8.82
CA GLN A 119 3.06 -5.40 9.92
C GLN A 119 1.67 -5.02 9.40
N ALA A 120 0.62 -5.54 10.00
CA ALA A 120 -0.75 -5.35 9.54
C ALA A 120 -1.62 -4.69 10.60
N MET A 121 -2.42 -3.72 10.20
CA MET A 121 -3.48 -3.15 11.01
C MET A 121 -4.75 -3.01 10.17
N SER A 122 -5.88 -3.30 10.78
CA SER A 122 -7.19 -3.18 10.14
C SER A 122 -8.21 -2.71 11.16
N VAL A 123 -9.14 -1.90 10.71
CA VAL A 123 -10.34 -1.60 11.49
C VAL A 123 -11.11 -2.89 11.83
N GLY A 124 -11.03 -3.90 10.98
CA GLY A 124 -11.64 -5.22 11.19
C GLY A 124 -11.14 -5.97 12.43
N PHE A 125 -9.96 -5.63 12.97
CA PHE A 125 -9.48 -6.17 14.24
C PHE A 125 -10.14 -5.54 15.47
N LEU A 126 -10.73 -4.34 15.29
CA LEU A 126 -11.29 -3.54 16.40
C LEU A 126 -12.82 -3.61 16.46
N ILE A 127 -13.44 -4.14 15.42
CA ILE A 127 -14.91 -4.19 15.27
C ILE A 127 -15.35 -5.64 15.40
N ASP A 128 -16.37 -5.87 16.22
CA ASP A 128 -17.07 -7.15 16.23
C ASP A 128 -17.88 -7.30 14.92
N PRO A 129 -17.62 -8.33 14.10
CA PRO A 129 -18.33 -8.54 12.84
C PRO A 129 -19.85 -8.68 12.98
N GLU A 130 -20.32 -9.09 14.18
CA GLU A 130 -21.73 -9.31 14.46
C GLU A 130 -22.45 -8.04 14.95
N THR A 131 -21.71 -6.99 15.29
CA THR A 131 -22.29 -5.74 15.77
C THR A 131 -22.47 -4.75 14.63
N PRO A 132 -23.71 -4.46 14.17
CA PRO A 132 -23.95 -3.48 13.13
C PRO A 132 -23.60 -2.07 13.62
N MET A 133 -22.51 -1.51 13.13
CA MET A 133 -22.12 -0.12 13.41
C MET A 133 -22.53 0.79 12.25
N VAL A 134 -23.23 1.87 12.59
CA VAL A 134 -23.59 2.92 11.60
C VAL A 134 -22.46 3.95 11.54
N TRP A 135 -21.56 3.76 10.59
CA TRP A 135 -20.45 4.69 10.35
C TRP A 135 -20.89 5.89 9.51
N ARG A 136 -20.68 7.09 10.03
CA ARG A 136 -20.81 8.34 9.28
C ARG A 136 -19.44 8.81 8.80
N GLY A 137 -19.37 9.46 7.64
CA GLY A 137 -18.12 9.86 6.99
C GLY A 137 -17.06 10.50 7.90
N PRO A 138 -17.41 11.53 8.72
CA PRO A 138 -16.44 12.13 9.64
C PRO A 138 -15.91 11.19 10.71
N MET A 139 -16.76 10.27 11.22
CA MET A 139 -16.34 9.24 12.21
C MET A 139 -15.36 8.24 11.60
N VAL A 140 -15.63 7.82 10.35
CA VAL A 140 -14.74 6.95 9.57
C VAL A 140 -13.35 7.56 9.45
N THR A 141 -13.27 8.79 8.99
CA THR A 141 -12.00 9.48 8.79
C THR A 141 -11.22 9.66 10.09
N GLN A 142 -11.92 10.02 11.17
CA GLN A 142 -11.29 10.17 12.48
C GLN A 142 -10.75 8.84 12.98
N ALA A 143 -11.54 7.76 12.92
CA ALA A 143 -11.13 6.42 13.35
C ALA A 143 -9.89 5.93 12.59
N LEU A 144 -9.87 6.11 11.26
CA LEU A 144 -8.74 5.70 10.43
C LEU A 144 -7.49 6.55 10.68
N THR A 145 -7.63 7.85 10.84
CA THR A 145 -6.50 8.73 11.17
C THR A 145 -5.93 8.38 12.56
N GLN A 146 -6.79 8.08 13.51
CA GLN A 146 -6.41 7.62 14.83
C GLN A 146 -5.73 6.25 14.75
N LEU A 147 -6.30 5.29 14.06
CA LEU A 147 -5.71 3.96 13.87
C LEU A 147 -4.32 4.03 13.23
N LEU A 148 -4.13 4.90 12.22
CA LEU A 148 -2.84 5.14 11.59
C LEU A 148 -1.81 5.71 12.58
N GLY A 149 -2.23 6.67 13.43
CA GLY A 149 -1.36 7.38 14.37
C GLY A 149 -1.09 6.62 15.66
N ASP A 150 -2.06 5.83 16.13
CA ASP A 150 -1.99 5.06 17.38
C ASP A 150 -1.35 3.67 17.19
N THR A 151 -1.16 3.23 15.94
CA THR A 151 -0.39 2.01 15.67
C THR A 151 1.11 2.27 15.84
N HIS A 152 1.77 1.38 16.57
CA HIS A 152 3.21 1.41 16.79
C HIS A 152 3.94 0.77 15.59
N TRP A 153 3.97 1.48 14.45
CA TRP A 153 4.69 1.04 13.27
C TRP A 153 6.20 1.00 13.54
N GLN A 154 6.82 -0.14 13.29
CA GLN A 154 8.24 -0.36 13.60
C GLN A 154 9.08 -0.25 12.33
N ASP A 155 9.63 0.95 12.12
CA ASP A 155 10.73 1.20 11.17
C ASP A 155 10.43 0.78 9.72
N LEU A 156 9.20 1.08 9.25
CA LEU A 156 8.73 0.71 7.93
C LEU A 156 9.38 1.54 6.82
N ASP A 157 9.79 0.87 5.76
CA ASP A 157 10.18 1.48 4.50
C ASP A 157 8.97 1.93 3.69
N TYR A 158 7.91 1.10 3.71
CA TYR A 158 6.62 1.38 3.07
C TYR A 158 5.45 0.97 3.95
N LEU A 159 4.43 1.80 3.98
CA LEU A 159 3.10 1.45 4.50
C LEU A 159 2.12 1.51 3.33
N ILE A 160 1.50 0.40 3.00
CA ILE A 160 0.46 0.30 1.99
C ILE A 160 -0.88 0.56 2.67
N VAL A 161 -1.62 1.56 2.20
CA VAL A 161 -2.94 1.90 2.74
C VAL A 161 -4.00 1.48 1.73
N ASP A 162 -4.77 0.47 2.07
CA ASP A 162 -5.91 -0.01 1.29
C ASP A 162 -7.13 0.85 1.58
N LEU A 163 -7.40 1.84 0.71
CA LEU A 163 -8.46 2.83 0.90
C LEU A 163 -9.85 2.21 0.63
N PRO A 164 -10.95 2.77 1.22
CA PRO A 164 -12.29 2.36 0.85
C PRO A 164 -12.54 2.62 -0.65
N PRO A 165 -13.43 1.86 -1.32
CA PRO A 165 -13.75 2.09 -2.72
C PRO A 165 -14.56 3.37 -2.94
N GLY A 166 -14.47 3.94 -4.15
CA GLY A 166 -15.23 5.13 -4.56
C GLY A 166 -14.34 6.38 -4.74
N THR A 167 -14.95 7.52 -4.96
CA THR A 167 -14.29 8.83 -5.16
C THR A 167 -14.96 9.93 -4.33
N GLY A 168 -15.56 9.54 -3.21
CA GLY A 168 -16.34 10.42 -2.35
C GLY A 168 -15.50 11.17 -1.28
N ASP A 169 -16.22 11.90 -0.42
CA ASP A 169 -15.62 12.76 0.59
C ASP A 169 -14.70 12.04 1.59
N ILE A 170 -15.00 10.77 1.90
CA ILE A 170 -14.18 9.97 2.82
C ILE A 170 -12.77 9.77 2.24
N GLN A 171 -12.66 9.38 0.97
CA GLN A 171 -11.37 9.19 0.32
C GLN A 171 -10.61 10.50 0.16
N LEU A 172 -11.31 11.57 -0.23
CA LEU A 172 -10.71 12.90 -0.34
C LEU A 172 -10.14 13.35 1.01
N THR A 173 -10.91 13.18 2.08
CA THR A 173 -10.50 13.58 3.43
C THR A 173 -9.33 12.74 3.93
N LEU A 174 -9.36 11.42 3.72
CA LEU A 174 -8.23 10.54 4.04
C LEU A 174 -6.98 10.92 3.25
N ALA A 175 -7.11 11.18 1.95
CA ALA A 175 -6.00 11.61 1.11
C ALA A 175 -5.41 12.96 1.56
N GLN A 176 -6.17 13.83 2.20
CA GLN A 176 -5.70 15.09 2.75
C GLN A 176 -5.06 14.98 4.13
N GLN A 177 -5.45 13.99 4.94
CA GLN A 177 -4.99 13.83 6.33
C GLN A 177 -3.85 12.83 6.47
N VAL A 178 -3.76 11.85 5.58
CA VAL A 178 -2.68 10.85 5.55
C VAL A 178 -1.49 11.40 4.76
N PRO A 179 -0.24 11.31 5.26
CA PRO A 179 0.95 11.78 4.56
C PRO A 179 1.33 10.84 3.41
N VAL A 180 0.54 10.86 2.33
CA VAL A 180 0.68 9.94 1.20
C VAL A 180 1.83 10.38 0.30
N THR A 181 2.79 9.49 0.06
CA THR A 181 3.91 9.70 -0.86
C THR A 181 3.48 9.56 -2.32
N GLY A 182 2.51 8.68 -2.59
CA GLY A 182 1.93 8.47 -3.90
C GLY A 182 0.76 7.50 -3.87
N ALA A 183 -0.05 7.49 -4.94
CA ALA A 183 -1.23 6.66 -5.04
C ALA A 183 -1.18 5.72 -6.26
N ILE A 184 -1.74 4.54 -6.11
CA ILE A 184 -1.98 3.56 -7.17
C ILE A 184 -3.50 3.43 -7.34
N ILE A 185 -3.97 3.50 -8.58
CA ILE A 185 -5.39 3.36 -8.90
C ILE A 185 -5.63 1.99 -9.52
N VAL A 186 -6.51 1.20 -8.91
CA VAL A 186 -6.92 -0.10 -9.43
C VAL A 186 -8.26 0.02 -10.14
N THR A 187 -8.32 -0.51 -11.35
CA THR A 187 -9.52 -0.50 -12.19
C THR A 187 -9.65 -1.81 -12.96
N THR A 188 -10.74 -1.95 -13.71
CA THR A 188 -10.96 -3.00 -14.69
C THR A 188 -11.24 -2.36 -16.04
N PRO A 189 -11.16 -3.07 -17.19
CA PRO A 189 -11.21 -2.48 -18.52
C PRO A 189 -12.60 -1.97 -18.95
N GLN A 190 -13.67 -2.22 -18.16
CA GLN A 190 -15.00 -1.79 -18.49
C GLN A 190 -15.12 -0.24 -18.44
N ASP A 191 -15.81 0.34 -19.40
CA ASP A 191 -15.97 1.81 -19.55
C ASP A 191 -16.42 2.51 -18.26
N ILE A 192 -17.39 1.93 -17.54
CA ILE A 192 -17.88 2.49 -16.28
C ILE A 192 -16.77 2.51 -15.21
N ALA A 193 -15.96 1.44 -15.12
CA ALA A 193 -14.85 1.39 -14.19
C ALA A 193 -13.76 2.42 -14.54
N LEU A 194 -13.47 2.60 -15.82
CA LEU A 194 -12.51 3.58 -16.32
C LEU A 194 -12.97 5.03 -16.05
N LEU A 195 -14.26 5.31 -16.20
CA LEU A 195 -14.82 6.62 -15.85
C LEU A 195 -14.61 6.95 -14.36
N ASP A 196 -14.84 5.99 -13.47
CA ASP A 196 -14.64 6.19 -12.04
C ASP A 196 -13.15 6.23 -11.68
N ALA A 197 -12.29 5.45 -12.33
CA ALA A 197 -10.85 5.54 -12.16
C ALA A 197 -10.31 6.93 -12.55
N ARG A 198 -10.81 7.54 -13.63
CA ARG A 198 -10.47 8.92 -14.04
C ARG A 198 -10.89 9.95 -13.00
N LYS A 199 -12.03 9.77 -12.33
CA LYS A 199 -12.44 10.65 -11.23
C LYS A 199 -11.48 10.52 -10.04
N GLY A 200 -11.10 9.28 -9.68
CA GLY A 200 -10.10 9.00 -8.65
C GLY A 200 -8.75 9.67 -8.94
N LEU A 201 -8.25 9.55 -10.17
CA LEU A 201 -7.02 10.19 -10.61
C LEU A 201 -7.09 11.72 -10.39
N LYS A 202 -8.14 12.37 -10.90
CA LYS A 202 -8.33 13.81 -10.75
C LYS A 202 -8.46 14.25 -9.27
N MET A 203 -9.03 13.39 -8.43
CA MET A 203 -9.12 13.64 -6.99
C MET A 203 -7.72 13.71 -6.36
N PHE A 204 -6.85 12.75 -6.63
CA PHE A 204 -5.48 12.74 -6.10
C PHE A 204 -4.64 13.90 -6.66
N GLU A 205 -4.76 14.21 -7.95
CA GLU A 205 -4.11 15.37 -8.56
C GLU A 205 -4.51 16.68 -7.85
N LYS A 206 -5.81 16.85 -7.55
CA LYS A 206 -6.35 18.04 -6.89
C LYS A 206 -5.77 18.26 -5.49
N VAL A 207 -5.44 17.18 -4.78
CA VAL A 207 -4.83 17.25 -3.43
C VAL A 207 -3.30 17.16 -3.46
N GLY A 208 -2.70 17.17 -4.65
CA GLY A 208 -1.25 17.20 -4.82
C GLY A 208 -0.54 15.87 -4.50
N ILE A 209 -1.25 14.74 -4.60
CA ILE A 209 -0.68 13.41 -4.42
C ILE A 209 -0.29 12.86 -5.80
N PRO A 210 0.98 12.49 -6.02
CA PRO A 210 1.41 11.92 -7.29
C PRO A 210 0.81 10.54 -7.52
N ILE A 211 0.41 10.28 -8.78
CA ILE A 211 -0.03 8.95 -9.20
C ILE A 211 1.20 8.14 -9.62
N LEU A 212 1.45 7.05 -8.90
CA LEU A 212 2.56 6.14 -9.18
C LEU A 212 2.25 5.21 -10.37
N GLY A 213 0.98 4.90 -10.57
CA GLY A 213 0.54 4.06 -11.66
C GLY A 213 -0.94 3.68 -11.58
N ILE A 214 -1.40 3.02 -12.64
CA ILE A 214 -2.74 2.45 -12.75
C ILE A 214 -2.58 0.95 -12.95
N VAL A 215 -3.32 0.15 -12.19
CA VAL A 215 -3.40 -1.30 -12.37
C VAL A 215 -4.74 -1.62 -13.01
N GLU A 216 -4.71 -2.02 -14.28
CA GLU A 216 -5.86 -2.58 -14.97
C GLU A 216 -5.91 -4.08 -14.67
N ASN A 217 -6.82 -4.45 -13.79
CA ASN A 217 -7.02 -5.83 -13.34
C ASN A 217 -8.13 -6.50 -14.15
N MET A 218 -8.14 -7.82 -14.24
CA MET A 218 -9.14 -8.62 -14.96
C MET A 218 -9.25 -8.22 -16.45
N SER A 219 -8.14 -7.81 -17.06
CA SER A 219 -8.08 -7.33 -18.44
C SER A 219 -8.05 -8.47 -19.46
N ILE A 220 -7.49 -9.62 -19.07
CA ILE A 220 -7.37 -10.79 -19.92
C ILE A 220 -7.98 -11.99 -19.21
N HIS A 221 -8.76 -12.78 -19.96
CA HIS A 221 -9.27 -14.08 -19.50
C HIS A 221 -8.90 -15.15 -20.50
N ILE A 222 -8.06 -16.10 -20.10
CA ILE A 222 -7.72 -17.25 -20.93
C ILE A 222 -8.76 -18.33 -20.71
N CYS A 223 -9.49 -18.70 -21.76
CA CYS A 223 -10.48 -19.76 -21.68
C CYS A 223 -9.81 -21.10 -21.32
N SER A 224 -10.23 -21.70 -20.19
CA SER A 224 -9.67 -22.98 -19.72
C SER A 224 -9.92 -24.17 -20.64
N LYS A 225 -10.89 -24.07 -21.57
CA LYS A 225 -11.24 -25.13 -22.51
C LYS A 225 -10.51 -25.03 -23.85
N CYS A 226 -10.27 -23.82 -24.38
CA CYS A 226 -9.71 -23.66 -25.73
C CYS A 226 -8.49 -22.74 -25.78
N GLY A 227 -8.07 -22.15 -24.68
CA GLY A 227 -6.91 -21.25 -24.63
C GLY A 227 -7.10 -19.89 -25.32
N HIS A 228 -8.30 -19.57 -25.77
CA HIS A 228 -8.60 -18.28 -26.40
C HIS A 228 -8.58 -17.15 -25.35
N GLU A 229 -7.93 -16.02 -25.68
CA GLU A 229 -7.88 -14.79 -24.90
C GLU A 229 -9.06 -13.87 -25.20
#